data_ebfc2e1a020f2960ccfcd5b80f3caf7f
#
_entry.id   ebfc2e1a020f2960ccfcd5b80f3caf7f
#
_cell.length_a   1.000
_cell.length_b   1.000
_cell.length_c   1.000
_cell.angle_alpha   90.00
_cell.angle_beta   90.00
_cell.angle_gamma   90.00
#
_symmetry.space_group_name_H-M   'P 1'
#
loop_
_entity.id
_entity.type
_entity.pdbx_description
1 polymer ?
#
loop_
_entity_poly.entity_id
_entity_poly.type
_entity_poly.pdbx_seq_one_letter_code
_entity_poly.pdbx_strand_id
1 'polypeptide(L)'
;MQKCRETDMGFIAMKGMAGCLIRDGLTASAWMQTQEGVVPIWGVQRECELDQFLQCIREGAELTDERRERIEQDRKELRGGFCRGCGYCMPCPAGIEINQCARISLMVRRAPAAEWLTEEWQQKMHQIENCLHCGQCMSKCPYGLNTPELLQANYEDYWKVLAESKKSK
;
A
#
# COMPACT_ATOMS: atom_id res chain seq x y z
N MET A 1 -20.19 -7.88 3.86
CA MET A 1 -20.69 -7.59 5.22
C MET A 1 -22.18 -7.91 5.39
N GLN A 2 -23.09 -7.34 4.56
CA GLN A 2 -24.54 -7.61 4.67
C GLN A 2 -24.86 -9.11 4.66
N LYS A 3 -24.30 -9.87 3.71
CA LYS A 3 -24.53 -11.33 3.61
C LYS A 3 -24.06 -12.09 4.85
N CYS A 4 -22.95 -11.67 5.46
CA CYS A 4 -22.48 -12.29 6.72
C CYS A 4 -23.46 -12.08 7.85
N ARG A 5 -24.06 -10.89 7.97
CA ARG A 5 -25.10 -10.61 8.98
C ARG A 5 -26.36 -11.46 8.76
N GLU A 6 -26.80 -11.60 7.50
CA GLU A 6 -27.98 -12.40 7.14
C GLU A 6 -27.80 -13.90 7.44
N THR A 7 -26.57 -14.38 7.48
CA THR A 7 -26.24 -15.80 7.67
C THR A 7 -25.56 -16.10 9.01
N ASP A 8 -25.54 -15.13 9.93
CA ASP A 8 -24.88 -15.21 11.24
C ASP A 8 -23.40 -15.63 11.16
N MET A 9 -22.70 -15.11 10.14
CA MET A 9 -21.28 -15.36 9.95
C MET A 9 -20.45 -14.16 10.44
N GLY A 10 -19.37 -14.43 11.17
CA GLY A 10 -18.37 -13.42 11.51
C GLY A 10 -17.64 -12.90 10.28
N PHE A 11 -17.28 -11.61 10.27
CA PHE A 11 -16.51 -10.99 9.21
C PHE A 11 -15.15 -10.53 9.74
N ILE A 12 -14.08 -11.14 9.23
CA ILE A 12 -12.70 -10.77 9.57
C ILE A 12 -12.15 -9.85 8.47
N ALA A 13 -11.79 -8.62 8.85
CA ALA A 13 -11.22 -7.64 7.93
C ALA A 13 -9.69 -7.66 7.97
N MET A 14 -9.08 -8.09 6.87
CA MET A 14 -7.63 -8.06 6.68
C MET A 14 -7.19 -6.77 5.98
N LYS A 15 -5.89 -6.46 6.09
CA LYS A 15 -5.27 -5.33 5.36
C LYS A 15 -5.84 -3.95 5.75
N GLY A 16 -6.27 -3.77 7.00
CA GLY A 16 -6.81 -2.51 7.49
C GLY A 16 -5.88 -1.31 7.32
N MET A 17 -4.56 -1.53 7.30
CA MET A 17 -3.54 -0.50 6.98
C MET A 17 -3.16 -0.44 5.50
N ALA A 18 -3.93 -1.09 4.61
CA ALA A 18 -3.70 -1.12 3.16
C ALA A 18 -2.27 -1.55 2.74
N GLY A 19 -1.62 -2.44 3.52
CA GLY A 19 -0.24 -2.85 3.28
C GLY A 19 0.75 -1.69 3.43
N CYS A 20 0.62 -0.93 4.54
CA CYS A 20 1.46 0.20 4.94
C CYS A 20 1.20 1.51 4.19
N LEU A 21 0.19 1.56 3.35
CA LEU A 21 -0.20 2.79 2.66
C LEU A 21 -0.98 3.75 3.59
N ILE A 22 -1.71 3.22 4.58
CA ILE A 22 -2.29 4.00 5.69
C ILE A 22 -1.29 3.95 6.84
N ARG A 23 -0.92 5.10 7.39
CA ARG A 23 0.15 5.23 8.39
C ARG A 23 -0.33 5.54 9.79
N ASP A 24 -1.59 5.95 9.94
CA ASP A 24 -2.19 6.31 11.22
C ASP A 24 -3.10 5.18 11.71
N GLY A 25 -2.58 4.40 12.67
CA GLY A 25 -3.28 3.28 13.28
C GLY A 25 -4.50 3.71 14.11
N LEU A 26 -4.43 4.88 14.77
CA LEU A 26 -5.56 5.42 15.53
C LEU A 26 -6.74 5.76 14.64
N THR A 27 -6.48 6.45 13.50
CA THR A 27 -7.51 6.78 12.52
C THR A 27 -8.10 5.53 11.87
N ALA A 28 -7.25 4.55 11.50
CA ALA A 28 -7.69 3.29 10.93
C ALA A 28 -8.57 2.49 11.91
N SER A 29 -8.17 2.43 13.20
CA SER A 29 -8.95 1.76 14.25
C SER A 29 -10.27 2.47 14.52
N ALA A 30 -10.26 3.80 14.61
CA ALA A 30 -11.47 4.60 14.82
C ALA A 30 -12.50 4.34 13.70
N TRP A 31 -12.04 4.29 12.45
CA TRP A 31 -12.93 3.98 11.33
C TRP A 31 -13.46 2.54 11.39
N MET A 32 -12.59 1.57 11.70
CA MET A 32 -13.01 0.16 11.78
C MET A 32 -14.02 -0.09 12.89
N GLN A 33 -13.93 0.62 14.02
CA GLN A 33 -14.90 0.51 15.11
C GLN A 33 -16.30 1.01 14.72
N THR A 34 -16.43 1.84 13.68
CA THR A 34 -17.74 2.22 13.15
C THR A 34 -18.41 1.11 12.32
N GLN A 35 -17.68 0.02 12.02
CA GLN A 35 -18.19 -1.07 11.20
C GLN A 35 -18.72 -2.21 12.07
N GLU A 36 -20.04 -2.33 12.19
CA GLU A 36 -20.67 -3.36 12.99
C GLU A 36 -20.37 -4.78 12.45
N GLY A 37 -20.10 -5.70 13.38
CA GLY A 37 -19.86 -7.12 13.05
C GLY A 37 -18.55 -7.38 12.33
N VAL A 38 -17.56 -6.47 12.42
CA VAL A 38 -16.24 -6.61 11.81
C VAL A 38 -15.17 -6.78 12.88
N VAL A 39 -14.36 -7.81 12.73
CA VAL A 39 -13.15 -8.03 13.54
C VAL A 39 -11.93 -7.71 12.66
N PRO A 40 -11.20 -6.62 12.92
CA PRO A 40 -10.02 -6.29 12.15
C PRO A 40 -8.80 -7.14 12.54
N ILE A 41 -8.00 -7.54 11.54
CA ILE A 41 -6.66 -8.07 11.75
C ILE A 41 -5.65 -7.03 11.28
N TRP A 42 -4.81 -6.57 12.21
CA TRP A 42 -3.82 -5.54 11.97
C TRP A 42 -2.46 -6.13 11.62
N GLY A 43 -1.84 -5.65 10.53
CA GLY A 43 -0.42 -5.84 10.26
C GLY A 43 0.36 -4.68 10.87
N VAL A 44 1.40 -4.99 11.63
CA VAL A 44 2.27 -4.02 12.30
C VAL A 44 3.64 -4.06 11.64
N GLN A 45 4.15 -2.89 11.25
CA GLN A 45 5.51 -2.74 10.71
C GLN A 45 6.41 -1.85 11.58
N ARG A 46 5.79 -1.03 12.43
CA ARG A 46 6.48 -0.10 13.32
C ARG A 46 5.96 -0.28 14.73
N GLU A 47 6.83 -0.15 15.71
CA GLU A 47 6.46 -0.22 17.13
C GLU A 47 5.37 0.80 17.50
N CYS A 48 5.45 2.03 16.97
CA CYS A 48 4.43 3.05 17.18
C CYS A 48 3.03 2.65 16.67
N GLU A 49 2.93 1.80 15.66
CA GLU A 49 1.64 1.26 15.19
C GLU A 49 1.05 0.29 16.22
N LEU A 50 1.89 -0.54 16.83
CA LEU A 50 1.46 -1.43 17.92
C LEU A 50 0.97 -0.62 19.12
N ASP A 51 1.71 0.42 19.52
CA ASP A 51 1.32 1.30 20.62
C ASP A 51 -0.04 1.97 20.35
N GLN A 52 -0.27 2.44 19.12
CA GLN A 52 -1.54 3.03 18.70
C GLN A 52 -2.70 2.01 18.82
N PHE A 53 -2.50 0.75 18.40
CA PHE A 53 -3.52 -0.28 18.51
C PHE A 53 -3.80 -0.65 19.98
N LEU A 54 -2.75 -0.75 20.80
CA LEU A 54 -2.90 -0.99 22.24
C LEU A 54 -3.63 0.17 22.93
N GLN A 55 -3.34 1.40 22.55
CA GLN A 55 -4.09 2.57 23.02
C GLN A 55 -5.57 2.49 22.65
N CYS A 56 -5.89 2.16 21.40
CA CYS A 56 -7.27 1.98 20.96
C CYS A 56 -8.02 0.89 21.74
N ILE A 57 -7.34 -0.17 22.15
CA ILE A 57 -7.96 -1.24 22.95
C ILE A 57 -8.24 -0.77 24.37
N ARG A 58 -7.38 0.05 24.97
CA ARG A 58 -7.49 0.52 26.36
C ARG A 58 -8.48 1.67 26.50
N GLU A 59 -8.45 2.61 25.59
CA GLU A 59 -9.12 3.91 25.70
C GLU A 59 -10.29 4.05 24.71
N GLY A 60 -10.38 3.14 23.74
CA GLY A 60 -11.24 3.30 22.59
C GLY A 60 -10.63 4.22 21.54
N ALA A 61 -11.26 4.31 20.40
CA ALA A 61 -10.86 5.22 19.32
C ALA A 61 -12.09 5.92 18.75
N GLU A 62 -12.29 7.17 19.13
CA GLU A 62 -13.36 7.98 18.57
C GLU A 62 -13.01 8.48 17.16
N LEU A 63 -13.98 8.47 16.25
CA LEU A 63 -13.83 9.03 14.91
C LEU A 63 -14.09 10.54 14.94
N THR A 64 -13.08 11.31 15.39
CA THR A 64 -13.10 12.77 15.46
C THR A 64 -13.11 13.41 14.07
N ASP A 65 -13.44 14.70 13.99
CA ASP A 65 -13.42 15.43 12.71
C ASP A 65 -12.02 15.50 12.11
N GLU A 66 -10.97 15.65 12.91
CA GLU A 66 -9.58 15.60 12.47
C GLU A 66 -9.25 14.23 11.80
N ARG A 67 -9.70 13.13 12.41
CA ARG A 67 -9.54 11.79 11.84
C ARG A 67 -10.34 11.60 10.56
N ARG A 68 -11.53 12.19 10.45
CA ARG A 68 -12.32 12.22 9.22
C ARG A 68 -11.59 12.96 8.10
N GLU A 69 -11.02 14.13 8.39
CA GLU A 69 -10.20 14.89 7.44
C GLU A 69 -8.98 14.09 6.99
N ARG A 70 -8.31 13.39 7.91
CA ARG A 70 -7.20 12.50 7.59
C ARG A 70 -7.61 11.36 6.65
N ILE A 71 -8.76 10.74 6.88
CA ILE A 71 -9.31 9.72 5.98
C ILE A 71 -9.57 10.30 4.59
N GLU A 72 -10.15 11.50 4.49
CA GLU A 72 -10.38 12.13 3.19
C GLU A 72 -9.08 12.50 2.48
N GLN A 73 -8.04 12.90 3.22
CA GLN A 73 -6.72 13.12 2.66
C GLN A 73 -6.12 11.81 2.10
N ASP A 74 -6.14 10.73 2.88
CA ASP A 74 -5.66 9.42 2.42
C ASP A 74 -6.47 8.91 1.22
N ARG A 75 -7.79 9.13 1.20
CA ARG A 75 -8.64 8.82 0.05
C ARG A 75 -8.23 9.59 -1.21
N LYS A 76 -7.90 10.87 -1.09
CA LYS A 76 -7.43 11.69 -2.21
C LYS A 76 -6.09 11.19 -2.73
N GLU A 77 -5.12 10.95 -1.84
CA GLU A 77 -3.77 10.51 -2.19
C GLU A 77 -3.74 9.08 -2.76
N LEU A 78 -4.63 8.21 -2.29
CA LEU A 78 -4.72 6.81 -2.71
C LEU A 78 -5.81 6.58 -3.77
N ARG A 79 -6.43 7.63 -4.30
CA ARG A 79 -7.28 7.53 -5.49
C ARG A 79 -6.43 7.43 -6.74
N GLY A 80 -6.87 6.62 -7.71
CA GLY A 80 -6.30 6.59 -9.04
C GLY A 80 -5.56 5.31 -9.39
N GLY A 81 -4.77 5.40 -10.44
CA GLY A 81 -4.14 4.31 -11.15
C GLY A 81 -2.85 3.82 -10.52
N PHE A 82 -2.81 3.47 -9.26
CA PHE A 82 -1.63 2.84 -8.67
C PHE A 82 -1.77 1.31 -8.57
N CYS A 83 -0.63 0.60 -8.62
CA CYS A 83 -0.59 -0.84 -8.51
C CYS A 83 -0.99 -1.31 -7.09
N ARG A 84 -1.96 -2.25 -7.03
CA ARG A 84 -2.44 -2.85 -5.76
C ARG A 84 -1.55 -3.98 -5.25
N GLY A 85 -0.50 -4.37 -5.99
CA GLY A 85 0.44 -5.42 -5.60
C GLY A 85 -0.13 -6.84 -5.66
N CYS A 86 -1.24 -7.06 -6.35
CA CYS A 86 -1.97 -8.35 -6.36
C CYS A 86 -1.23 -9.48 -7.10
N GLY A 87 -0.31 -9.16 -8.03
CA GLY A 87 0.50 -10.15 -8.74
C GLY A 87 -0.15 -10.86 -9.93
N TYR A 88 -1.40 -10.56 -10.32
CA TYR A 88 -2.05 -11.21 -11.47
C TYR A 88 -1.30 -11.02 -12.79
N CYS A 89 -0.53 -9.96 -12.93
CA CYS A 89 0.32 -9.69 -14.09
C CYS A 89 1.60 -10.54 -14.14
N MET A 90 1.91 -11.26 -13.08
CA MET A 90 3.11 -12.10 -13.01
C MET A 90 2.89 -13.50 -13.63
N PRO A 91 3.96 -14.21 -14.04
CA PRO A 91 5.33 -13.70 -14.17
C PRO A 91 5.52 -12.78 -15.37
N CYS A 92 6.46 -11.84 -15.27
CA CYS A 92 6.88 -11.02 -16.39
C CYS A 92 7.91 -11.77 -17.25
N PRO A 93 7.77 -11.84 -18.58
CA PRO A 93 8.76 -12.52 -19.44
C PRO A 93 10.16 -11.89 -19.40
N ALA A 94 10.26 -10.60 -19.04
CA ALA A 94 11.54 -9.91 -18.82
C ALA A 94 12.04 -10.00 -17.36
N GLY A 95 11.41 -10.78 -16.49
CA GLY A 95 11.81 -10.97 -15.10
C GLY A 95 11.54 -9.77 -14.17
N ILE A 96 10.74 -8.78 -14.60
CA ILE A 96 10.41 -7.61 -13.78
C ILE A 96 9.44 -8.02 -12.69
N GLU A 97 9.73 -7.66 -11.42
CA GLU A 97 8.80 -7.80 -10.28
C GLU A 97 7.73 -6.69 -10.31
N ILE A 98 6.85 -6.76 -11.32
CA ILE A 98 5.89 -5.68 -11.63
C ILE A 98 5.05 -5.28 -10.44
N ASN A 99 4.52 -6.25 -9.68
CA ASN A 99 3.65 -6.04 -8.54
C ASN A 99 4.31 -5.29 -7.38
N GLN A 100 5.62 -5.20 -7.38
CA GLN A 100 6.40 -4.44 -6.41
C GLN A 100 6.92 -3.13 -7.02
N CYS A 101 7.61 -3.22 -8.16
CA CYS A 101 8.22 -2.06 -8.81
C CYS A 101 7.18 -1.00 -9.23
N ALA A 102 6.00 -1.41 -9.71
CA ALA A 102 4.95 -0.49 -10.15
C ALA A 102 4.24 0.30 -9.02
N ARG A 103 4.67 0.13 -7.77
CA ARG A 103 4.15 0.88 -6.61
C ARG A 103 5.24 1.40 -5.68
N ILE A 104 6.50 1.31 -6.09
CA ILE A 104 7.66 1.63 -5.25
C ILE A 104 7.62 3.07 -4.74
N SER A 105 7.14 4.02 -5.54
CA SER A 105 6.98 5.43 -5.16
C SER A 105 6.09 5.63 -3.92
N LEU A 106 5.05 4.81 -3.77
CA LEU A 106 4.21 4.81 -2.58
C LEU A 106 4.93 4.16 -1.40
N MET A 107 5.66 3.09 -1.64
CA MET A 107 6.36 2.35 -0.58
C MET A 107 7.48 3.18 0.05
N VAL A 108 8.32 3.82 -0.74
CA VAL A 108 9.42 4.67 -0.23
C VAL A 108 8.94 5.90 0.55
N ARG A 109 7.68 6.33 0.36
CA ARG A 109 7.09 7.49 1.07
C ARG A 109 6.23 7.10 2.26
N ARG A 110 5.66 5.90 2.27
CA ARG A 110 4.65 5.50 3.27
C ARG A 110 5.07 4.35 4.16
N ALA A 111 5.95 3.46 3.67
CA ALA A 111 6.61 2.42 4.46
C ALA A 111 8.00 2.89 4.95
N PRO A 112 8.73 2.09 5.78
CA PRO A 112 10.10 2.39 6.14
C PRO A 112 11.01 2.45 4.90
N ALA A 113 11.36 3.66 4.46
CA ALA A 113 12.04 3.91 3.18
C ALA A 113 13.37 3.14 3.04
N ALA A 114 14.12 2.98 4.13
CA ALA A 114 15.42 2.31 4.12
C ALA A 114 15.36 0.88 3.59
N GLU A 115 14.25 0.16 3.82
CA GLU A 115 14.04 -1.20 3.33
C GLU A 115 13.93 -1.28 1.80
N TRP A 116 13.52 -0.18 1.16
CA TRP A 116 13.24 -0.09 -0.27
C TRP A 116 14.35 0.60 -1.07
N LEU A 117 15.40 1.12 -0.42
CA LEU A 117 16.50 1.85 -1.04
C LEU A 117 17.82 1.05 -1.05
N THR A 118 17.76 -0.25 -0.80
CA THR A 118 18.91 -1.17 -0.79
C THR A 118 19.45 -1.46 -2.19
N GLU A 119 20.66 -2.00 -2.29
CA GLU A 119 21.24 -2.43 -3.56
C GLU A 119 20.38 -3.48 -4.27
N GLU A 120 19.76 -4.40 -3.53
CA GLU A 120 18.81 -5.38 -4.08
C GLU A 120 17.64 -4.69 -4.78
N TRP A 121 17.06 -3.68 -4.14
CA TRP A 121 15.96 -2.92 -4.75
C TRP A 121 16.41 -2.09 -5.95
N GLN A 122 17.61 -1.53 -5.93
CA GLN A 122 18.18 -0.84 -7.08
C GLN A 122 18.29 -1.78 -8.29
N GLN A 123 18.75 -3.03 -8.07
CA GLN A 123 18.82 -4.04 -9.14
C GLN A 123 17.43 -4.40 -9.68
N LYS A 124 16.43 -4.58 -8.79
CA LYS A 124 15.04 -4.83 -9.20
C LYS A 124 14.46 -3.68 -10.02
N MET A 125 14.79 -2.45 -9.65
CA MET A 125 14.35 -1.27 -10.41
C MET A 125 15.04 -1.16 -11.76
N HIS A 126 16.34 -1.45 -11.84
CA HIS A 126 17.06 -1.51 -13.13
C HIS A 126 16.49 -2.56 -14.09
N GLN A 127 15.92 -3.66 -13.57
CA GLN A 127 15.28 -4.67 -14.41
C GLN A 127 14.14 -4.11 -15.28
N ILE A 128 13.56 -2.95 -14.90
CA ILE A 128 12.51 -2.28 -15.67
C ILE A 128 12.99 -1.87 -17.06
N GLU A 129 14.28 -1.54 -17.22
CA GLU A 129 14.91 -1.17 -18.50
C GLU A 129 14.82 -2.29 -19.54
N ASN A 130 14.68 -3.54 -19.09
CA ASN A 130 14.52 -4.70 -19.97
C ASN A 130 13.05 -4.95 -20.39
N CYS A 131 12.16 -3.98 -20.18
CA CYS A 131 10.77 -4.14 -20.54
C CYS A 131 10.59 -4.38 -22.04
N LEU A 132 9.96 -5.50 -22.41
CA LEU A 132 9.70 -5.87 -23.80
C LEU A 132 8.49 -5.15 -24.42
N HIS A 133 7.82 -4.32 -23.67
CA HIS A 133 6.57 -3.65 -24.06
C HIS A 133 5.51 -4.60 -24.65
N CYS A 134 5.50 -5.87 -24.23
CA CYS A 134 4.62 -6.90 -24.77
C CYS A 134 3.15 -6.77 -24.37
N GLY A 135 2.80 -5.88 -23.45
CA GLY A 135 1.41 -5.61 -23.01
C GLY A 135 0.78 -6.67 -22.10
N GLN A 136 1.46 -7.80 -21.84
CA GLN A 136 0.90 -8.89 -21.01
C GLN A 136 0.42 -8.41 -19.63
N CYS A 137 1.17 -7.52 -18.99
CA CYS A 137 0.84 -7.00 -17.67
C CYS A 137 -0.43 -6.14 -17.69
N MET A 138 -0.69 -5.40 -18.76
CA MET A 138 -1.92 -4.62 -18.95
C MET A 138 -3.13 -5.53 -19.13
N SER A 139 -3.01 -6.55 -20.01
CA SER A 139 -4.11 -7.48 -20.31
C SER A 139 -4.56 -8.31 -19.11
N LYS A 140 -3.64 -8.58 -18.18
CA LYS A 140 -3.90 -9.33 -16.94
C LYS A 140 -4.29 -8.46 -15.75
N CYS A 141 -4.22 -7.13 -15.88
CA CYS A 141 -4.49 -6.23 -14.75
C CYS A 141 -6.01 -6.09 -14.51
N PRO A 142 -6.55 -6.56 -13.36
CA PRO A 142 -7.99 -6.45 -13.08
C PRO A 142 -8.43 -5.00 -12.80
N TYR A 143 -7.46 -4.07 -12.68
CA TYR A 143 -7.71 -2.64 -12.45
C TYR A 143 -7.52 -1.79 -13.69
N GLY A 144 -7.25 -2.39 -14.86
CA GLY A 144 -7.08 -1.68 -16.13
C GLY A 144 -5.91 -0.68 -16.16
N LEU A 145 -4.85 -0.96 -15.40
CA LEU A 145 -3.71 -0.04 -15.30
C LEU A 145 -2.83 -0.10 -16.56
N ASN A 146 -2.37 1.05 -17.03
CA ASN A 146 -1.25 1.12 -17.97
C ASN A 146 0.05 0.81 -17.23
N THR A 147 0.33 -0.47 -17.06
CA THR A 147 1.41 -0.95 -16.20
C THR A 147 2.81 -0.56 -16.72
N PRO A 148 3.11 -0.55 -18.03
CA PRO A 148 4.39 -0.08 -18.53
C PRO A 148 4.68 1.40 -18.19
N GLU A 149 3.70 2.28 -18.41
CA GLU A 149 3.85 3.70 -18.02
C GLU A 149 4.00 3.86 -16.50
N LEU A 150 3.25 3.08 -15.73
CA LEU A 150 3.35 3.11 -14.29
C LEU A 150 4.72 2.63 -13.80
N LEU A 151 5.30 1.60 -14.41
CA LEU A 151 6.66 1.13 -14.14
C LEU A 151 7.69 2.24 -14.44
N GLN A 152 7.57 2.89 -15.58
CA GLN A 152 8.48 3.95 -15.97
C GLN A 152 8.42 5.15 -15.01
N ALA A 153 7.21 5.59 -14.65
CA ALA A 153 7.02 6.68 -13.70
C ALA A 153 7.61 6.34 -12.31
N ASN A 154 7.39 5.11 -11.83
CA ASN A 154 7.98 4.63 -10.58
C ASN A 154 9.50 4.51 -10.65
N TYR A 155 10.06 4.11 -11.80
CA TYR A 155 11.49 4.04 -12.03
C TYR A 155 12.14 5.42 -11.90
N GLU A 156 11.63 6.40 -12.62
CA GLU A 156 12.15 7.77 -12.59
C GLU A 156 12.07 8.40 -11.19
N ASP A 157 10.96 8.19 -10.51
CA ASP A 157 10.74 8.70 -9.17
C ASP A 157 11.64 8.03 -8.13
N TYR A 158 11.87 6.73 -8.25
CA TYR A 158 12.74 5.96 -7.38
C TYR A 158 14.17 6.53 -7.34
N TRP A 159 14.75 6.80 -8.51
CA TRP A 159 16.10 7.33 -8.59
C TRP A 159 16.24 8.75 -8.05
N LYS A 160 15.18 9.57 -8.16
CA LYS A 160 15.12 10.90 -7.51
C LYS A 160 15.15 10.75 -5.99
N VAL A 161 14.29 9.90 -5.44
CA VAL A 161 14.24 9.65 -3.99
C VAL A 161 15.55 9.08 -3.46
N LEU A 162 16.16 8.13 -4.18
CA LEU A 162 17.46 7.57 -3.80
C LEU A 162 18.56 8.63 -3.78
N ALA A 163 18.59 9.52 -4.76
CA ALA A 163 19.57 10.62 -4.83
C ALA A 163 19.39 11.61 -3.67
N GLU A 164 18.15 11.94 -3.32
CA GLU A 164 17.82 12.80 -2.20
C GLU A 164 18.22 12.17 -0.86
N SER A 165 17.97 10.88 -0.69
CA SER A 165 18.30 10.14 0.55
C SER A 165 19.82 10.09 0.82
N LYS A 166 20.64 10.10 -0.24
CA LYS A 166 22.11 10.14 -0.13
C LYS A 166 22.65 11.54 0.24
N LYS A 167 21.91 12.61 -0.04
CA LYS A 167 22.30 13.99 0.32
C LYS A 167 21.95 14.34 1.77
N SER A 168 21.04 13.58 2.38
CA SER A 168 20.55 13.80 3.74
C SER A 168 21.34 13.02 4.81
N LYS A 169 22.35 12.25 4.41
CA LYS A 169 23.33 11.53 5.26
C LYS A 169 24.65 12.27 5.27
#